data_9fce3a5dc27568e76d0be06f382250e8
#
_entry.id   9fce3a5dc27568e76d0be06f382250e8
#
_cell.length_a   1.000
_cell.length_b   1.000
_cell.length_c   1.000
_cell.angle_alpha   90.00
_cell.angle_beta   90.00
_cell.angle_gamma   90.00
#
_symmetry.space_group_name_H-M   'P 1'
#
loop_
_entity.id
_entity.type
_entity.pdbx_description
1 polymer ?
#
loop_
_entity_poly.entity_id
_entity_poly.type
_entity_poly.pdbx_seq_one_letter_code
_entity_poly.pdbx_strand_id
1 'polypeptide(L)'
;LVKRARKYYLGVTTITQDVNDFLRSPYGKAIVTNSSLQMLLRQSPAAIDLIQKTFFLTEGEKYLLLESAVGEGIFFAGLKHAAIKVVASYTEDQLITSDPKQLLEIEKAREEYQREVLGKGRNR
;
A
#
# COMPACT_ATOMS: atom_id res chain seq x y z
N LEU A 1 15.01 -15.79 4.24
CA LEU A 1 15.41 -14.40 4.02
C LEU A 1 14.98 -13.52 5.20
N VAL A 2 13.69 -13.38 5.51
CA VAL A 2 13.13 -12.44 6.52
C VAL A 2 13.78 -12.60 7.89
N LYS A 3 13.91 -13.83 8.41
CA LYS A 3 14.52 -14.10 9.71
C LYS A 3 16.01 -13.70 9.81
N ARG A 4 16.71 -13.60 8.68
CA ARG A 4 18.14 -13.27 8.61
C ARG A 4 18.41 -11.86 8.06
N ALA A 5 17.40 -11.17 7.55
CA ALA A 5 17.51 -9.87 6.90
C ALA A 5 18.23 -8.85 7.79
N ARG A 6 17.88 -8.80 9.08
CA ARG A 6 18.50 -7.91 10.07
C ARG A 6 20.03 -8.07 10.18
N LYS A 7 20.52 -9.30 10.06
CA LYS A 7 21.98 -9.59 10.12
C LYS A 7 22.74 -8.98 8.93
N TYR A 8 22.05 -8.76 7.82
CA TYR A 8 22.63 -8.23 6.58
C TYR A 8 22.19 -6.79 6.28
N TYR A 9 21.64 -6.08 7.28
CA TYR A 9 21.12 -4.71 7.13
C TYR A 9 20.10 -4.58 5.98
N LEU A 10 19.35 -5.63 5.74
CA LEU A 10 18.35 -5.70 4.67
C LEU A 10 16.96 -5.38 5.21
N GLY A 11 16.32 -4.35 4.67
CA GLY A 11 14.90 -4.08 4.83
C GLY A 11 14.08 -4.91 3.83
N VAL A 12 13.00 -5.53 4.30
CA VAL A 12 12.09 -6.31 3.44
C VAL A 12 10.68 -5.77 3.63
N THR A 13 10.04 -5.39 2.53
CA THR A 13 8.62 -5.05 2.47
C THR A 13 7.88 -6.15 1.71
N THR A 14 6.83 -6.69 2.30
CA THR A 14 5.95 -7.66 1.65
C THR A 14 4.56 -7.08 1.50
N ILE A 15 3.94 -7.27 0.35
CA ILE A 15 2.59 -6.82 0.04
C ILE A 15 1.77 -8.02 -0.40
N THR A 16 0.57 -8.18 0.15
CA THR A 16 -0.36 -9.23 -0.25
C THR A 16 -1.79 -8.70 -0.31
N GLN A 17 -2.56 -9.19 -1.24
CA GLN A 17 -4.01 -8.92 -1.34
C GLN A 17 -4.83 -10.00 -0.64
N ASP A 18 -4.33 -11.23 -0.58
CA ASP A 18 -5.00 -12.35 0.07
C ASP A 18 -4.28 -12.74 1.36
N VAL A 19 -4.91 -12.37 2.47
CA VAL A 19 -4.37 -12.69 3.81
C VAL A 19 -4.57 -14.17 4.15
N ASN A 20 -5.64 -14.82 3.65
CA ASN A 20 -5.90 -16.22 3.94
C ASN A 20 -4.80 -17.12 3.37
N ASP A 21 -4.50 -16.95 2.08
CA ASP A 21 -3.45 -17.73 1.41
C ASP A 21 -2.07 -17.41 2.00
N PHE A 22 -1.84 -16.13 2.32
CA PHE A 22 -0.60 -15.73 2.96
C PHE A 22 -0.39 -16.38 4.32
N LEU A 23 -1.41 -16.39 5.19
CA LEU A 23 -1.32 -16.97 6.55
C LEU A 23 -1.37 -18.51 6.57
N ARG A 24 -1.86 -19.16 5.52
CA ARG A 24 -1.75 -20.63 5.37
C ARG A 24 -0.31 -21.08 5.21
N SER A 25 0.51 -20.26 4.60
CA SER A 25 1.94 -20.55 4.44
C SER A 25 2.69 -20.37 5.76
N PRO A 26 3.56 -21.33 6.15
CA PRO A 26 4.44 -21.16 7.30
C PRO A 26 5.40 -19.96 7.14
N TYR A 27 5.71 -19.59 5.90
CA TYR A 27 6.50 -18.41 5.58
C TYR A 27 5.72 -17.11 5.84
N GLY A 28 4.44 -17.06 5.49
CA GLY A 28 3.56 -15.92 5.74
C GLY A 28 3.41 -15.63 7.24
N LYS A 29 3.16 -16.66 8.04
CA LYS A 29 3.14 -16.54 9.51
C LYS A 29 4.46 -15.99 10.05
N ALA A 30 5.59 -16.48 9.56
CA ALA A 30 6.90 -16.00 9.98
C ALA A 30 7.14 -14.53 9.59
N ILE A 31 6.63 -14.08 8.44
CA ILE A 31 6.71 -12.69 8.01
C ILE A 31 5.89 -11.81 8.96
N VAL A 32 4.63 -12.13 9.19
CA VAL A 32 3.75 -11.37 10.10
C VAL A 32 4.38 -11.23 11.49
N THR A 33 4.87 -12.36 12.06
CA THR A 33 5.46 -12.36 13.40
C THR A 33 6.76 -11.55 13.51
N ASN A 34 7.54 -11.45 12.44
CA ASN A 34 8.82 -10.74 12.44
C ASN A 34 8.75 -9.32 11.87
N SER A 35 7.61 -8.91 11.34
CA SER A 35 7.41 -7.55 10.83
C SER A 35 7.07 -6.60 11.97
N SER A 36 7.93 -5.61 12.21
CA SER A 36 7.72 -4.59 13.24
C SER A 36 6.79 -3.46 12.79
N LEU A 37 6.68 -3.26 11.48
CA LEU A 37 5.74 -2.31 10.87
C LEU A 37 4.77 -3.10 10.01
N GLN A 38 3.47 -2.88 10.20
CA GLN A 38 2.42 -3.56 9.44
C GLN A 38 1.32 -2.56 9.10
N MET A 39 0.78 -2.66 7.91
CA MET A 39 -0.34 -1.83 7.46
C MET A 39 -1.47 -2.74 6.97
N LEU A 40 -2.62 -2.61 7.60
CA LEU A 40 -3.84 -3.27 7.20
C LEU A 40 -4.74 -2.24 6.52
N LEU A 41 -4.99 -2.43 5.25
CA LEU A 41 -5.96 -1.65 4.47
C LEU A 41 -7.32 -2.36 4.49
N ARG A 42 -8.29 -1.84 3.72
CA ARG A 42 -9.63 -2.41 3.62
C ARG A 42 -9.59 -3.93 3.41
N GLN A 43 -10.43 -4.63 4.14
CA GLN A 43 -10.52 -6.08 4.12
C GLN A 43 -11.90 -6.57 3.69
N SER A 44 -11.95 -7.75 3.11
CA SER A 44 -13.21 -8.40 2.76
C SER A 44 -13.89 -9.01 3.99
N PRO A 45 -15.23 -9.07 4.03
CA PRO A 45 -15.96 -9.76 5.10
C PRO A 45 -15.52 -11.23 5.28
N ALA A 46 -15.09 -11.90 4.22
CA ALA A 46 -14.64 -13.29 4.29
C ALA A 46 -13.30 -13.48 5.02
N ALA A 47 -12.43 -12.45 5.02
CA ALA A 47 -11.11 -12.51 5.63
C ALA A 47 -11.05 -11.87 7.01
N ILE A 48 -12.00 -11.01 7.34
CA ILE A 48 -11.90 -10.11 8.50
C ILE A 48 -11.79 -10.83 9.84
N ASP A 49 -12.47 -11.96 10.03
CA ASP A 49 -12.43 -12.71 11.29
C ASP A 49 -11.05 -13.35 11.51
N LEU A 50 -10.40 -13.81 10.44
CA LEU A 50 -9.03 -14.32 10.52
C LEU A 50 -8.05 -13.20 10.86
N ILE A 51 -8.22 -12.04 10.25
CA ILE A 51 -7.40 -10.85 10.48
C ILE A 51 -7.58 -10.36 11.91
N GLN A 52 -8.82 -10.25 12.39
CA GLN A 52 -9.11 -9.87 13.76
C GLN A 52 -8.36 -10.76 14.77
N LYS A 53 -8.43 -12.09 14.59
CA LYS A 53 -7.73 -13.05 15.46
C LYS A 53 -6.21 -12.96 15.34
N THR A 54 -5.70 -12.75 14.14
CA THR A 54 -4.24 -12.74 13.87
C THR A 54 -3.58 -11.49 14.41
N PHE A 55 -4.24 -10.35 14.29
CA PHE A 55 -3.71 -9.03 14.68
C PHE A 55 -4.31 -8.49 15.99
N PHE A 56 -5.14 -9.29 16.66
CA PHE A 56 -5.80 -8.96 17.94
C PHE A 56 -6.59 -7.66 17.88
N LEU A 57 -7.36 -7.46 16.80
CA LEU A 57 -8.16 -6.27 16.60
C LEU A 57 -9.40 -6.26 17.51
N THR A 58 -9.75 -5.08 17.97
CA THR A 58 -11.04 -4.83 18.63
C THR A 58 -12.18 -4.89 17.61
N GLU A 59 -13.43 -5.01 18.10
CA GLU A 59 -14.61 -4.96 17.22
C GLU A 59 -14.70 -3.65 16.43
N GLY A 60 -14.36 -2.52 17.06
CA GLY A 60 -14.34 -1.22 16.38
C GLY A 60 -13.36 -1.17 15.24
N GLU A 61 -12.16 -1.72 15.42
CA GLU A 61 -11.12 -1.78 14.37
C GLU A 61 -11.50 -2.74 13.24
N LYS A 62 -12.17 -3.84 13.57
CA LYS A 62 -12.74 -4.75 12.58
C LYS A 62 -13.72 -4.02 11.65
N TYR A 63 -14.66 -3.28 12.21
CA TYR A 63 -15.62 -2.48 11.43
C TYR A 63 -14.92 -1.39 10.62
N LEU A 64 -13.93 -0.71 11.22
CA LEU A 64 -13.13 0.27 10.51
C LEU A 64 -12.49 -0.32 9.25
N LEU A 65 -11.89 -1.50 9.33
CA LEU A 65 -11.27 -2.15 8.16
C LEU A 65 -12.27 -2.59 7.10
N LEU A 66 -13.50 -2.96 7.50
CA LEU A 66 -14.57 -3.31 6.55
C LEU A 66 -15.07 -2.10 5.77
N GLU A 67 -15.18 -0.95 6.44
CA GLU A 67 -15.76 0.29 5.91
C GLU A 67 -14.70 1.25 5.34
N SER A 68 -13.42 0.96 5.52
CA SER A 68 -12.32 1.82 5.05
C SER A 68 -12.45 2.20 3.59
N ALA A 69 -12.26 3.47 3.29
CA ALA A 69 -12.10 3.98 1.94
C ALA A 69 -10.66 3.73 1.42
N VAL A 70 -10.41 4.14 0.16
CA VAL A 70 -9.07 4.07 -0.41
C VAL A 70 -8.09 4.91 0.41
N GLY A 71 -6.97 4.33 0.76
CA GLY A 71 -5.94 4.97 1.59
C GLY A 71 -6.19 4.92 3.10
N GLU A 72 -7.33 4.41 3.55
CA GLU A 72 -7.65 4.26 4.97
C GLU A 72 -7.30 2.86 5.47
N GLY A 73 -6.88 2.77 6.72
CA GLY A 73 -6.54 1.51 7.35
C GLY A 73 -5.96 1.66 8.75
N ILE A 74 -5.32 0.61 9.22
CA ILE A 74 -4.68 0.57 10.53
C ILE A 74 -3.19 0.33 10.35
N PHE A 75 -2.38 1.19 10.93
CA PHE A 75 -0.93 1.08 10.95
C PHE A 75 -0.44 0.60 12.30
N PHE A 76 0.37 -0.45 12.31
CA PHE A 76 1.01 -1.02 13.48
C PHE A 76 2.50 -0.67 13.49
N ALA A 77 2.96 -0.25 14.66
CA ALA A 77 4.37 -0.04 14.95
C ALA A 77 4.72 -0.78 16.27
N GLY A 78 5.21 -1.99 16.13
CA GLY A 78 5.36 -2.91 17.26
C GLY A 78 4.00 -3.25 17.90
N LEU A 79 3.85 -2.93 19.19
CA LEU A 79 2.61 -3.17 19.95
C LEU A 79 1.58 -2.02 19.86
N LYS A 80 1.97 -0.89 19.28
CA LYS A 80 1.08 0.27 19.13
C LYS A 80 0.48 0.27 17.75
N HIS A 81 -0.78 0.69 17.64
CA HIS A 81 -1.44 0.86 16.37
C HIS A 81 -2.37 2.06 16.37
N ALA A 82 -2.64 2.59 15.19
CA ALA A 82 -3.52 3.74 14.99
C ALA A 82 -4.25 3.62 13.66
N ALA A 83 -5.47 4.11 13.61
CA ALA A 83 -6.17 4.34 12.35
C ALA A 83 -5.48 5.46 11.59
N ILE A 84 -5.24 5.24 10.30
CA ILE A 84 -4.58 6.20 9.43
C ILE A 84 -5.36 6.43 8.15
N LYS A 85 -5.15 7.60 7.56
CA LYS A 85 -5.56 7.91 6.20
C LYS A 85 -4.34 8.45 5.45
N VAL A 86 -3.95 7.77 4.39
CA VAL A 86 -2.89 8.21 3.48
C VAL A 86 -3.51 9.13 2.44
N VAL A 87 -3.01 10.35 2.37
CA VAL A 87 -3.46 11.36 1.39
C VAL A 87 -2.26 11.69 0.51
N ALA A 88 -2.34 11.31 -0.76
CA ALA A 88 -1.34 11.69 -1.73
C ALA A 88 -1.43 13.19 -2.04
N SER A 89 -0.29 13.86 -2.22
CA SER A 89 -0.27 15.20 -2.80
C SER A 89 -0.69 15.15 -4.28
N TYR A 90 -1.08 16.29 -4.84
CA TYR A 90 -1.45 16.35 -6.25
C TYR A 90 -0.33 15.80 -7.17
N THR A 91 0.92 16.14 -6.88
CA THR A 91 2.08 15.68 -7.66
C THR A 91 2.28 14.16 -7.55
N GLU A 92 2.12 13.60 -6.36
CA GLU A 92 2.20 12.15 -6.14
C GLU A 92 1.06 11.42 -6.84
N ASP A 93 -0.16 11.94 -6.75
CA ASP A 93 -1.34 11.37 -7.41
C ASP A 93 -1.14 11.29 -8.94
N GLN A 94 -0.59 12.32 -9.55
CA GLN A 94 -0.24 12.34 -10.98
C GLN A 94 0.82 11.27 -11.37
N LEU A 95 1.69 10.88 -10.44
CA LEU A 95 2.72 9.87 -10.69
C LEU A 95 2.21 8.44 -10.49
N ILE A 96 1.28 8.24 -9.57
CA ILE A 96 0.82 6.91 -9.15
C ILE A 96 -0.57 6.54 -9.69
N THR A 97 -1.29 7.48 -10.32
CA THR A 97 -2.64 7.24 -10.82
C THR A 97 -2.67 6.11 -11.83
N SER A 98 -3.68 5.26 -11.73
CA SER A 98 -4.04 4.24 -12.70
C SER A 98 -5.38 4.53 -13.40
N ASP A 99 -5.98 5.70 -13.17
CA ASP A 99 -7.20 6.13 -13.84
C ASP A 99 -6.93 6.35 -15.34
N PRO A 100 -7.59 5.63 -16.27
CA PRO A 100 -7.35 5.75 -17.69
C PRO A 100 -7.57 7.17 -18.24
N LYS A 101 -8.49 7.94 -17.67
CA LYS A 101 -8.75 9.33 -18.10
C LYS A 101 -7.57 10.23 -17.73
N GLN A 102 -7.10 10.13 -16.49
CA GLN A 102 -5.96 10.91 -16.01
C GLN A 102 -4.68 10.52 -16.77
N LEU A 103 -4.47 9.24 -17.05
CA LEU A 103 -3.32 8.79 -17.85
C LEU A 103 -3.32 9.40 -19.24
N LEU A 104 -4.47 9.46 -19.93
CA LEU A 104 -4.60 10.09 -21.23
C LEU A 104 -4.32 11.60 -21.19
N GLU A 105 -4.74 12.29 -20.14
CA GLU A 105 -4.46 13.72 -19.97
C GLU A 105 -2.96 13.97 -19.75
N ILE A 106 -2.33 13.15 -18.91
CA ILE A 106 -0.88 13.21 -18.66
C ILE A 106 -0.10 12.94 -19.93
N GLU A 107 -0.52 11.97 -20.73
CA GLU A 107 0.16 11.61 -21.98
C GLU A 107 0.06 12.74 -23.01
N LYS A 108 -1.13 13.34 -23.18
CA LYS A 108 -1.31 14.52 -24.04
C LYS A 108 -0.45 15.70 -23.61
N ALA A 109 -0.42 16.01 -22.30
CA ALA A 109 0.39 17.08 -21.77
C ALA A 109 1.90 16.84 -22.01
N ARG A 110 2.36 15.59 -21.91
CA ARG A 110 3.73 15.19 -22.26
C ARG A 110 4.05 15.41 -23.72
N GLU A 111 3.17 14.99 -24.61
CA GLU A 111 3.35 15.17 -26.05
C GLU A 111 3.40 16.64 -26.44
N GLU A 112 2.51 17.47 -25.88
CA GLU A 112 2.51 18.92 -26.11
C GLU A 112 3.80 19.56 -25.64
N TYR A 113 4.26 19.22 -24.43
CA TYR A 113 5.55 19.70 -23.91
C TYR A 113 6.73 19.30 -24.79
N GLN A 114 6.77 18.04 -25.24
CA GLN A 114 7.84 17.57 -26.14
C GLN A 114 7.83 18.30 -27.49
N ARG A 115 6.65 18.56 -28.07
CA ARG A 115 6.52 19.34 -29.32
C ARG A 115 7.02 20.78 -29.13
N GLU A 116 6.69 21.40 -27.99
CA GLU A 116 7.12 22.75 -27.68
C GLU A 116 8.66 22.84 -27.53
N VAL A 117 9.26 21.90 -26.80
CA VAL A 117 10.70 21.85 -26.58
C VAL A 117 11.47 21.59 -27.88
N LEU A 118 11.00 20.61 -28.69
CA LEU A 118 11.61 20.28 -29.96
C LEU A 118 11.40 21.39 -31.02
N GLY A 119 10.24 22.08 -30.97
CA GLY A 119 9.97 23.23 -31.84
C GLY A 119 10.88 24.43 -31.57
N LYS A 120 11.21 24.68 -30.31
CA LYS A 120 12.14 25.76 -29.90
C LYS A 120 13.61 25.46 -30.27
N GLY A 121 13.99 24.17 -30.38
CA GLY A 121 15.35 23.77 -30.76
C GLY A 121 15.69 23.88 -32.25
N ARG A 122 14.68 24.06 -33.14
CA ARG A 122 14.88 24.18 -34.59
C ARG A 122 15.09 25.62 -35.10
N ASN A 123 14.89 26.63 -34.24
CA ASN A 123 15.01 28.05 -34.58
C ASN A 123 16.28 28.70 -34.00
N ARG A 124 17.33 27.93 -33.79
CA ARG A 124 18.66 28.44 -33.43
C ARG A 124 19.71 27.99 -34.44
#